data_dbfe98ae2e652193e628bba99926f595
#
_entry.id   dbfe98ae2e652193e628bba99926f595
#
_cell.length_a   1.000
_cell.length_b   1.000
_cell.length_c   1.000
_cell.angle_alpha   90.00
_cell.angle_beta   90.00
_cell.angle_gamma   90.00
#
_symmetry.space_group_name_H-M   'P 1'
#
loop_
_entity.id
_entity.type
_entity.pdbx_description
1 polymer ?
#
loop_
_entity_poly.entity_id
_entity_poly.type
_entity_poly.pdbx_seq_one_letter_code
_entity_poly.pdbx_strand_id
1 'polypeptide(L)'
;MKPRFLVRQSDVTPYSPANHTGTQNFRLIGPDTVGAKQVEVLVGELERGKGALPHAHPGIEQVCYLLEGEAHVEVAGEKFEMKAGEACFFPADTMHLFIATSPRAKVMVIYAPPYLEKK
;
A
#
# COMPACT_ATOMS: atom_id res chain seq x y z
N MET A 1 -27.75 -10.82 -5.24
CA MET A 1 -27.35 -10.07 -4.04
C MET A 1 -25.84 -10.03 -3.93
N LYS A 2 -25.30 -8.87 -3.64
CA LYS A 2 -23.86 -8.72 -3.49
C LYS A 2 -23.41 -9.31 -2.15
N PRO A 3 -22.38 -10.18 -2.15
CA PRO A 3 -21.88 -10.74 -0.89
C PRO A 3 -21.38 -9.63 0.04
N ARG A 4 -21.71 -9.77 1.32
CA ARG A 4 -21.44 -8.73 2.32
C ARG A 4 -19.93 -8.52 2.60
N PHE A 5 -19.16 -9.59 2.52
CA PHE A 5 -17.75 -9.56 2.89
C PHE A 5 -16.80 -9.72 1.69
N LEU A 6 -17.30 -9.54 0.49
CA LEU A 6 -16.52 -9.59 -0.73
C LEU A 6 -16.43 -8.20 -1.34
N VAL A 7 -15.21 -7.78 -1.68
CA VAL A 7 -14.99 -6.51 -2.39
C VAL A 7 -14.24 -6.82 -3.68
N ARG A 8 -14.74 -6.32 -4.80
CA ARG A 8 -14.06 -6.44 -6.10
C ARG A 8 -13.37 -5.12 -6.42
N GLN A 9 -12.13 -5.20 -6.86
CA GLN A 9 -11.39 -3.98 -7.19
C GLN A 9 -12.12 -3.16 -8.25
N SER A 10 -12.79 -3.81 -9.19
CA SER A 10 -13.56 -3.12 -10.24
C SER A 10 -14.72 -2.27 -9.71
N ASP A 11 -15.18 -2.54 -8.48
CA ASP A 11 -16.26 -1.78 -7.87
C ASP A 11 -15.77 -0.63 -6.99
N VAL A 12 -14.46 -0.48 -6.84
CA VAL A 12 -13.87 0.50 -5.94
C VAL A 12 -13.34 1.69 -6.75
N THR A 13 -13.66 2.90 -6.29
CA THR A 13 -13.11 4.12 -6.88
C THR A 13 -11.71 4.35 -6.31
N PRO A 14 -10.68 4.40 -7.16
CA PRO A 14 -9.33 4.64 -6.67
C PRO A 14 -9.14 6.08 -6.18
N TYR A 15 -8.12 6.28 -5.39
CA TYR A 15 -7.70 7.60 -4.94
C TYR A 15 -6.18 7.73 -5.04
N SER A 16 -5.70 8.98 -5.16
CA SER A 16 -4.27 9.27 -5.11
C SER A 16 -3.94 9.68 -3.68
N PRO A 17 -3.11 8.91 -2.97
CA PRO A 17 -2.81 9.24 -1.58
C PRO A 17 -1.98 10.51 -1.47
N ALA A 18 -2.09 11.17 -0.29
CA ALA A 18 -1.27 12.32 0.03
C ALA A 18 0.20 11.91 0.07
N ASN A 19 1.10 12.81 -0.31
CA ASN A 19 2.55 12.58 -0.36
C ASN A 19 2.97 11.46 -1.33
N HIS A 20 2.07 11.07 -2.22
CA HIS A 20 2.37 10.12 -3.29
C HIS A 20 2.19 10.82 -4.64
N THR A 21 2.91 10.35 -5.64
CA THR A 21 2.76 10.82 -7.02
C THR A 21 2.69 9.61 -7.93
N GLY A 22 1.88 9.73 -9.01
CA GLY A 22 1.75 8.65 -9.98
C GLY A 22 1.29 7.34 -9.37
N THR A 23 0.50 7.40 -8.29
CA THR A 23 -0.01 6.25 -7.56
C THR A 23 -1.53 6.31 -7.51
N GLN A 24 -2.17 5.19 -7.79
CA GLN A 24 -3.61 5.02 -7.54
C GLN A 24 -3.80 3.89 -6.55
N ASN A 25 -4.49 4.16 -5.46
CA ASN A 25 -4.80 3.17 -4.43
C ASN A 25 -6.26 2.77 -4.49
N PHE A 26 -6.49 1.46 -4.43
CA PHE A 26 -7.83 0.85 -4.40
C PHE A 26 -8.01 0.25 -3.00
N ARG A 27 -8.77 0.94 -2.14
CA ARG A 27 -9.04 0.41 -0.78
C ARG A 27 -10.06 -0.71 -0.90
N LEU A 28 -9.64 -1.92 -0.59
CA LEU A 28 -10.49 -3.09 -0.70
C LEU A 28 -11.13 -3.43 0.64
N ILE A 29 -10.35 -3.60 1.68
CA ILE A 29 -10.84 -4.01 3.00
C ILE A 29 -10.51 -2.92 4.00
N GLY A 30 -11.51 -2.48 4.72
CA GLY A 30 -11.33 -1.45 5.75
C GLY A 30 -12.65 -1.14 6.43
N PRO A 31 -12.63 -0.17 7.37
CA PRO A 31 -13.86 0.22 8.08
C PRO A 31 -14.96 0.75 7.15
N ASP A 32 -14.58 1.38 6.05
CA ASP A 32 -15.52 2.01 5.12
C ASP A 32 -16.05 1.06 4.04
N THR A 33 -15.53 -0.16 3.95
CA THR A 33 -16.00 -1.14 2.97
C THR A 33 -16.76 -2.29 3.63
N VAL A 34 -16.12 -3.00 4.54
CA VAL A 34 -16.71 -4.20 5.18
C VAL A 34 -16.79 -4.06 6.70
N GLY A 35 -16.43 -2.91 7.25
CA GLY A 35 -16.45 -2.68 8.70
C GLY A 35 -15.28 -3.29 9.44
N ALA A 36 -14.17 -3.55 8.77
CA ALA A 36 -12.98 -4.07 9.42
C ALA A 36 -12.41 -3.05 10.40
N LYS A 37 -12.10 -3.47 11.63
CA LYS A 37 -11.66 -2.56 12.68
C LYS A 37 -10.16 -2.60 12.93
N GLN A 38 -9.52 -3.71 12.60
CA GLN A 38 -8.11 -3.93 12.97
C GLN A 38 -7.18 -4.05 11.77
N VAL A 39 -7.72 -3.99 10.56
CA VAL A 39 -6.91 -4.17 9.37
C VAL A 39 -7.49 -3.37 8.21
N GLU A 40 -6.60 -2.88 7.36
CA GLU A 40 -6.95 -2.27 6.08
C GLU A 40 -6.08 -2.91 5.01
N VAL A 41 -6.69 -3.27 3.88
CA VAL A 41 -5.98 -3.83 2.72
C VAL A 41 -6.30 -3.01 1.49
N LEU A 42 -5.26 -2.60 0.79
CA LEU A 42 -5.43 -1.89 -0.47
C LEU A 42 -4.45 -2.43 -1.52
N VAL A 43 -4.75 -2.13 -2.77
CA VAL A 43 -3.83 -2.38 -3.89
C VAL A 43 -3.42 -1.04 -4.46
N GLY A 44 -2.11 -0.82 -4.55
CA GLY A 44 -1.54 0.36 -5.18
C GLY A 44 -1.02 0.02 -6.57
N GLU A 45 -1.31 0.90 -7.53
CA GLU A 45 -0.77 0.83 -8.89
C GLU A 45 0.10 2.05 -9.10
N LEU A 46 1.38 1.82 -9.47
CA LEU A 46 2.40 2.85 -9.53
C LEU A 46 3.09 2.86 -10.88
N GLU A 47 3.49 4.07 -11.32
CA GLU A 47 4.38 4.24 -12.45
C GLU A 47 5.83 4.33 -11.97
N ARG A 48 6.79 4.10 -12.88
CA ARG A 48 8.21 4.17 -12.57
C ARG A 48 8.57 5.49 -11.91
N GLY A 49 9.39 5.43 -10.86
CA GLY A 49 9.87 6.59 -10.11
C GLY A 49 8.83 7.19 -9.19
N LYS A 50 7.65 6.60 -9.12
CA LYS A 50 6.55 7.09 -8.29
C LYS A 50 6.37 6.18 -7.09
N GLY A 51 5.71 6.69 -6.08
CA GLY A 51 5.45 5.97 -4.84
C GLY A 51 5.44 6.89 -3.65
N ALA A 52 5.68 6.33 -2.47
CA ALA A 52 5.64 7.06 -1.23
C ALA A 52 6.95 7.78 -0.97
N LEU A 53 6.88 9.08 -0.68
CA LEU A 53 8.00 9.83 -0.13
C LEU A 53 8.33 9.29 1.26
N PRO A 54 9.56 9.53 1.77
CA PRO A 54 9.92 9.05 3.11
C PRO A 54 8.93 9.54 4.16
N HIS A 55 8.38 8.62 4.94
CA HIS A 55 7.41 8.93 5.98
C HIS A 55 7.33 7.78 6.99
N ALA A 56 6.62 8.00 8.08
CA ALA A 56 6.36 7.01 9.11
C ALA A 56 4.89 7.06 9.49
N HIS A 57 4.35 5.93 9.94
CA HIS A 57 2.97 5.83 10.42
C HIS A 57 2.96 5.57 11.92
N PRO A 58 2.60 6.56 12.74
CA PRO A 58 2.57 6.37 14.19
C PRO A 58 1.60 5.26 14.59
N GLY A 59 2.11 4.27 15.32
CA GLY A 59 1.29 3.18 15.86
C GLY A 59 0.75 2.21 14.83
N ILE A 60 1.18 2.27 13.56
CA ILE A 60 0.63 1.44 12.49
C ILE A 60 1.74 0.62 11.85
N GLU A 61 1.57 -0.69 11.84
CA GLU A 61 2.43 -1.60 11.08
C GLU A 61 1.93 -1.67 9.64
N GLN A 62 2.86 -1.82 8.70
CA GLN A 62 2.54 -1.93 7.29
C GLN A 62 3.26 -3.11 6.66
N VAL A 63 2.54 -3.86 5.85
CA VAL A 63 3.10 -4.92 5.01
C VAL A 63 2.91 -4.53 3.55
N CYS A 64 3.93 -4.72 2.74
CA CYS A 64 3.84 -4.57 1.29
C CYS A 64 4.18 -5.88 0.63
N TYR A 65 3.28 -6.37 -0.21
CA TYR A 65 3.51 -7.56 -1.04
C TYR A 65 3.49 -7.13 -2.50
N LEU A 66 4.62 -7.28 -3.19
CA LEU A 66 4.72 -6.84 -4.57
C LEU A 66 4.08 -7.87 -5.49
N LEU A 67 3.02 -7.46 -6.17
CA LEU A 67 2.25 -8.33 -7.07
C LEU A 67 2.84 -8.35 -8.48
N GLU A 68 3.30 -7.19 -8.96
CA GLU A 68 3.88 -7.04 -10.29
C GLU A 68 4.96 -5.98 -10.26
N GLY A 69 6.00 -6.16 -11.06
CA GLY A 69 7.06 -5.16 -11.24
C GLY A 69 8.19 -5.26 -10.23
N GLU A 70 8.90 -4.15 -10.07
CA GLU A 70 10.05 -4.04 -9.19
C GLU A 70 10.00 -2.72 -8.44
N ALA A 71 10.61 -2.68 -7.25
CA ALA A 71 10.61 -1.50 -6.41
C ALA A 71 11.91 -1.39 -5.61
N HIS A 72 12.25 -0.14 -5.29
CA HIS A 72 13.33 0.17 -4.34
C HIS A 72 12.69 0.53 -3.01
N VAL A 73 13.20 -0.04 -1.93
CA VAL A 73 12.63 0.13 -0.59
C VAL A 73 13.73 0.54 0.39
N GLU A 74 13.37 1.47 1.29
CA GLU A 74 14.24 1.82 2.41
C GLU A 74 13.40 1.80 3.68
N VAL A 75 13.90 1.13 4.72
CA VAL A 75 13.23 1.05 6.01
C VAL A 75 14.26 0.86 7.11
N ALA A 76 14.16 1.68 8.17
CA ALA A 76 15.04 1.60 9.33
C ALA A 76 16.54 1.61 8.95
N GLY A 77 16.91 2.36 7.91
CA GLY A 77 18.28 2.44 7.42
C GLY A 77 18.70 1.31 6.50
N GLU A 78 17.87 0.29 6.30
CA GLU A 78 18.15 -0.76 5.33
C GLU A 78 17.62 -0.36 3.96
N LYS A 79 18.38 -0.70 2.92
CA LYS A 79 18.00 -0.43 1.53
C LYS A 79 18.03 -1.73 0.76
N PHE A 80 16.97 -2.00 0.00
CA PHE A 80 16.92 -3.21 -0.81
C PHE A 80 15.99 -3.04 -2.00
N GLU A 81 16.15 -3.94 -2.98
CA GLU A 81 15.27 -4.02 -4.15
C GLU A 81 14.28 -5.16 -3.94
N MET A 82 13.04 -4.96 -4.38
CA MET A 82 12.01 -5.98 -4.32
C MET A 82 11.58 -6.38 -5.72
N LYS A 83 11.24 -7.65 -5.86
CA LYS A 83 10.65 -8.22 -7.07
C LYS A 83 9.27 -8.76 -6.75
N ALA A 84 8.46 -8.96 -7.79
CA ALA A 84 7.15 -9.58 -7.64
C ALA A 84 7.27 -10.91 -6.89
N GLY A 85 6.35 -11.15 -5.97
CA GLY A 85 6.35 -12.33 -5.12
C GLY A 85 7.07 -12.17 -3.79
N GLU A 86 7.60 -10.98 -3.51
CA GLU A 86 8.31 -10.70 -2.27
C GLU A 86 7.51 -9.76 -1.39
N ALA A 87 7.67 -9.89 -0.08
CA ALA A 87 7.01 -9.03 0.90
C ALA A 87 8.03 -8.31 1.77
N CYS A 88 7.69 -7.09 2.20
CA CYS A 88 8.49 -6.38 3.18
C CYS A 88 7.60 -5.85 4.30
N PHE A 89 8.22 -5.48 5.41
CA PHE A 89 7.53 -5.03 6.60
C PHE A 89 8.08 -3.67 7.04
N PHE A 90 7.16 -2.77 7.36
CA PHE A 90 7.50 -1.46 7.92
C PHE A 90 7.01 -1.42 9.36
N PRO A 91 7.92 -1.44 10.36
CA PRO A 91 7.52 -1.31 11.76
C PRO A 91 6.80 0.02 12.00
N ALA A 92 5.94 0.04 13.03
CA ALA A 92 5.30 1.28 13.45
C ALA A 92 6.36 2.33 13.81
N ASP A 93 6.04 3.61 13.58
CA ASP A 93 6.88 4.75 13.96
C ASP A 93 8.25 4.76 13.27
N THR A 94 8.40 4.05 12.16
CA THR A 94 9.67 3.88 11.47
C THR A 94 9.62 4.52 10.09
N MET A 95 10.62 5.35 9.77
CA MET A 95 10.70 5.99 8.46
C MET A 95 10.92 4.93 7.38
N HIS A 96 10.18 5.05 6.30
CA HIS A 96 10.27 4.14 5.16
C HIS A 96 9.93 4.86 3.86
N LEU A 97 10.36 4.28 2.75
CA LEU A 97 9.94 4.70 1.43
C LEU A 97 9.81 3.49 0.50
N PHE A 98 8.98 3.65 -0.52
CA PHE A 98 8.73 2.60 -1.51
C PHE A 98 8.56 3.29 -2.87
N ILE A 99 9.45 2.99 -3.81
CA ILE A 99 9.47 3.62 -5.14
C ILE A 99 9.50 2.53 -6.21
N ALA A 100 8.57 2.62 -7.17
CA ALA A 100 8.56 1.70 -8.30
C ALA A 100 9.79 1.95 -9.19
N THR A 101 10.48 0.90 -9.57
CA THR A 101 11.67 0.97 -10.45
C THR A 101 11.43 0.36 -11.82
N SER A 102 10.37 -0.43 -11.98
CA SER A 102 9.90 -0.91 -13.28
C SER A 102 8.92 0.10 -13.89
N PRO A 103 8.60 0.02 -15.19
CA PRO A 103 7.63 0.95 -15.81
C PRO A 103 6.30 1.01 -15.08
N ARG A 104 5.84 -0.14 -14.56
CA ARG A 104 4.65 -0.23 -13.71
C ARG A 104 4.94 -1.19 -12.57
N ALA A 105 4.30 -0.95 -11.44
CA ALA A 105 4.34 -1.85 -10.29
C ALA A 105 2.94 -1.93 -9.68
N LYS A 106 2.64 -3.08 -9.10
CA LYS A 106 1.38 -3.29 -8.39
C LYS A 106 1.71 -3.92 -7.05
N VAL A 107 1.25 -3.30 -5.98
CA VAL A 107 1.59 -3.71 -4.62
C VAL A 107 0.33 -3.85 -3.78
N MET A 108 0.24 -4.93 -3.01
CA MET A 108 -0.78 -5.06 -1.98
C MET A 108 -0.21 -4.52 -0.69
N VAL A 109 -0.94 -3.60 -0.07
CA VAL A 109 -0.53 -2.95 1.17
C VAL A 109 -1.53 -3.30 2.26
N ILE A 110 -1.00 -3.69 3.41
CA ILE A 110 -1.80 -4.03 4.58
C ILE A 110 -1.36 -3.12 5.73
N TYR A 111 -2.33 -2.41 6.31
CA TYR A 111 -2.12 -1.61 7.53
C TYR A 111 -2.83 -2.26 8.70
N ALA A 112 -2.18 -2.31 9.85
CA ALA A 112 -2.76 -2.78 11.09
C ALA A 112 -2.29 -1.90 12.25
N PRO A 113 -3.18 -1.13 12.89
CA PRO A 113 -4.59 -0.91 12.54
C PRO A 113 -4.78 -0.11 11.25
N PRO A 114 -6.03 0.10 10.80
CA PRO A 114 -6.29 0.86 9.57
C PRO A 114 -5.70 2.26 9.61
N TYR A 115 -5.09 2.66 8.52
CA TYR A 115 -4.52 4.00 8.37
C TYR A 115 -5.57 4.99 7.86
N LEU A 116 -6.41 4.54 6.93
CA LEU A 116 -7.46 5.36 6.32
C LEU A 116 -6.91 6.67 5.75
N GLU A 117 -5.87 6.55 4.95
CA GLU A 117 -5.27 7.73 4.33
C GLU A 117 -6.31 8.50 3.55
N LYS A 118 -6.31 9.83 3.72
CA LYS A 118 -7.28 10.70 3.04
C LYS A 118 -6.95 10.84 1.57
N LYS A 119 -8.00 10.91 0.80
CA LYS A 119 -7.91 11.14 -0.64
C LYS A 119 -7.40 12.54 -0.97
#